data_3ea536640a33396ea520326bbba11987
#
_entry.id   3ea536640a33396ea520326bbba11987
#
_cell.length_a   1.000
_cell.length_b   1.000
_cell.length_c   1.000
_cell.angle_alpha   90.00
_cell.angle_beta   90.00
_cell.angle_gamma   90.00
#
_symmetry.space_group_name_H-M   'P 1'
#
loop_
_entity.id
_entity.type
_entity.pdbx_description
1 polymer ?
#
loop_
_entity_poly.entity_id
_entity_poly.type
_entity_poly.pdbx_seq_one_letter_code
_entity_poly.pdbx_strand_id
1 'polypeptide(L)'
;TGSNQLTSGRITQYAAARTQLFSEVNAAVRERLIATKAAELALKEGKEKVVAWKSTPASAVMPASKVVSRDQPQNVEPSVLIAALRADTSSLPNFVGVDLGPRGYAVVRINKVVPNEPKPEAAVAQDRNQYSQWWSGAESQAYYEFLKKYFKAEILLPKPSRTAKE
;
A
#
# COMPACT_ATOMS: atom_id res chain seq x y z
N THR A 1 3.49 0.25 22.29
CA THR A 1 2.79 0.55 23.56
C THR A 1 1.32 0.20 23.36
N GLY A 2 0.89 -0.95 23.88
CA GLY A 2 -0.53 -1.30 23.95
C GLY A 2 -1.20 -0.62 25.15
N SER A 3 -2.52 -0.46 25.12
CA SER A 3 -3.27 0.06 26.26
C SER A 3 -3.07 -0.86 27.49
N ASN A 4 -2.61 -0.33 28.59
CA ASN A 4 -2.27 -1.01 29.84
C ASN A 4 -0.90 -1.74 29.89
N GLN A 5 0.04 -1.42 29.02
CA GLN A 5 1.41 -1.94 29.12
C GLN A 5 2.40 -0.79 29.34
N LEU A 6 3.19 -0.87 30.41
CA LEU A 6 4.32 0.00 30.66
C LEU A 6 5.60 -0.74 30.25
N THR A 7 6.31 -0.22 29.25
CA THR A 7 7.59 -0.79 28.81
C THR A 7 8.71 0.18 29.21
N SER A 8 9.65 -0.29 30.01
CA SER A 8 10.87 0.43 30.32
C SER A 8 12.07 -0.23 29.62
N GLY A 9 12.97 0.58 29.10
CA GLY A 9 14.19 0.10 28.44
C GLY A 9 15.39 0.88 28.92
N ARG A 10 16.53 0.19 29.09
CA ARG A 10 17.83 0.77 29.41
C ARG A 10 18.85 0.39 28.35
N ILE A 11 19.63 1.36 27.91
CA ILE A 11 20.78 1.10 27.04
C ILE A 11 21.82 0.34 27.87
N THR A 12 22.14 -0.88 27.48
CA THR A 12 23.17 -1.71 28.11
C THR A 12 24.52 -1.63 27.40
N GLN A 13 24.51 -1.28 26.12
CA GLN A 13 25.71 -1.13 25.31
C GLN A 13 25.48 -0.06 24.24
N TYR A 14 26.46 0.81 24.05
CA TYR A 14 26.47 1.82 22.99
C TYR A 14 27.70 1.60 22.11
N ALA A 15 27.47 1.46 20.80
CA ALA A 15 28.52 1.47 19.78
C ALA A 15 28.38 2.75 18.95
N ALA A 16 29.44 3.53 18.87
CA ALA A 16 29.45 4.73 18.03
C ALA A 16 29.29 4.35 16.55
N ALA A 17 28.61 5.22 15.78
CA ALA A 17 28.48 5.04 14.34
C ALA A 17 29.88 5.02 13.69
N ARG A 18 30.16 3.97 12.91
CA ARG A 18 31.40 3.83 12.16
C ARG A 18 31.13 3.32 10.75
N THR A 19 32.00 3.63 9.81
CA THR A 19 31.99 2.96 8.51
C THR A 19 32.49 1.52 8.69
N GLN A 20 31.66 0.57 8.30
CA GLN A 20 31.99 -0.86 8.38
C GLN A 20 32.96 -1.24 7.25
N LEU A 21 33.85 -2.17 7.52
CA LEU A 21 34.74 -2.73 6.49
C LEU A 21 33.93 -3.57 5.50
N PHE A 22 34.38 -3.60 4.24
CA PHE A 22 33.73 -4.38 3.20
C PHE A 22 33.63 -5.88 3.57
N SER A 23 34.63 -6.42 4.23
CA SER A 23 34.63 -7.79 4.74
C SER A 23 33.49 -8.10 5.71
N GLU A 24 33.06 -7.10 6.48
CA GLU A 24 31.98 -7.23 7.46
C GLU A 24 30.59 -7.17 6.79
N VAL A 25 30.47 -6.47 5.66
CA VAL A 25 29.19 -6.19 5.01
C VAL A 25 29.00 -6.86 3.66
N ASN A 26 30.02 -7.55 3.13
CA ASN A 26 29.99 -8.10 1.77
C ASN A 26 28.80 -9.01 1.53
N ALA A 27 28.44 -9.87 2.51
CA ALA A 27 27.31 -10.76 2.40
C ALA A 27 25.98 -10.00 2.30
N ALA A 28 25.78 -9.00 3.15
CA ALA A 28 24.56 -8.16 3.14
C ALA A 28 24.48 -7.31 1.86
N VAL A 29 25.60 -6.77 1.39
CA VAL A 29 25.64 -6.00 0.14
C VAL A 29 25.34 -6.89 -1.06
N ARG A 30 25.88 -8.11 -1.09
CA ARG A 30 25.64 -9.10 -2.15
C ARG A 30 24.16 -9.48 -2.19
N GLU A 31 23.58 -9.80 -1.04
CA GLU A 31 22.14 -10.15 -0.93
C GLU A 31 21.26 -9.00 -1.44
N ARG A 32 21.56 -7.77 -1.01
CA ARG A 32 20.82 -6.59 -1.44
C ARG A 32 20.96 -6.33 -2.94
N LEU A 33 22.16 -6.53 -3.50
CA LEU A 33 22.40 -6.40 -4.93
C LEU A 33 21.64 -7.44 -5.74
N ILE A 34 21.63 -8.70 -5.28
CA ILE A 34 20.88 -9.79 -5.91
C ILE A 34 19.39 -9.45 -5.91
N ALA A 35 18.83 -9.02 -4.77
CA ALA A 35 17.43 -8.65 -4.66
C ALA A 35 17.07 -7.48 -5.61
N THR A 36 17.93 -6.46 -5.68
CA THR A 36 17.73 -5.32 -6.60
C THR A 36 17.75 -5.77 -8.06
N LYS A 37 18.75 -6.56 -8.45
CA LYS A 37 18.86 -7.07 -9.82
C LYS A 37 17.71 -8.03 -10.19
N ALA A 38 17.28 -8.86 -9.26
CA ALA A 38 16.12 -9.73 -9.46
C ALA A 38 14.84 -8.92 -9.68
N ALA A 39 14.63 -7.84 -8.92
CA ALA A 39 13.47 -6.95 -9.11
C ALA A 39 13.51 -6.21 -10.46
N GLU A 40 14.68 -5.72 -10.89
CA GLU A 40 14.86 -5.10 -12.20
C GLU A 40 14.52 -6.07 -13.35
N LEU A 41 15.02 -7.31 -13.26
CA LEU A 41 14.73 -8.34 -14.26
C LEU A 41 13.25 -8.73 -14.25
N ALA A 42 12.64 -8.89 -13.08
CA ALA A 42 11.22 -9.19 -12.95
C ALA A 42 10.33 -8.09 -13.54
N LEU A 43 10.71 -6.83 -13.34
CA LEU A 43 10.02 -5.67 -13.93
C LEU A 43 10.08 -5.70 -15.47
N LYS A 44 11.27 -5.96 -16.03
CA LYS A 44 11.47 -6.04 -17.47
C LYS A 44 10.66 -7.19 -18.07
N GLU A 45 10.87 -8.40 -17.56
CA GLU A 45 10.17 -9.61 -18.02
C GLU A 45 8.64 -9.49 -17.85
N GLY A 46 8.19 -8.94 -16.73
CA GLY A 46 6.78 -8.73 -16.46
C GLY A 46 6.11 -7.78 -17.45
N LYS A 47 6.76 -6.68 -17.82
CA LYS A 47 6.28 -5.75 -18.86
C LYS A 47 6.21 -6.42 -20.23
N GLU A 48 7.24 -7.16 -20.60
CA GLU A 48 7.27 -7.91 -21.87
C GLU A 48 6.14 -8.96 -21.92
N LYS A 49 5.91 -9.69 -20.82
CA LYS A 49 4.80 -10.65 -20.71
C LYS A 49 3.43 -9.99 -20.82
N VAL A 50 3.22 -8.83 -20.21
CA VAL A 50 1.95 -8.09 -20.32
C VAL A 50 1.67 -7.75 -21.78
N VAL A 51 2.67 -7.27 -22.53
CA VAL A 51 2.53 -6.95 -23.95
C VAL A 51 2.24 -8.21 -24.77
N ALA A 52 3.02 -9.26 -24.57
CA ALA A 52 2.86 -10.53 -25.29
C ALA A 52 1.48 -11.17 -25.03
N TRP A 53 1.02 -11.18 -23.78
CA TRP A 53 -0.26 -11.77 -23.43
C TRP A 53 -1.47 -10.93 -23.83
N LYS A 54 -1.32 -9.61 -23.97
CA LYS A 54 -2.35 -8.77 -24.62
C LYS A 54 -2.53 -9.12 -26.08
N SER A 55 -1.44 -9.43 -26.77
CA SER A 55 -1.49 -9.85 -28.19
C SER A 55 -1.98 -11.28 -28.35
N THR A 56 -1.62 -12.18 -27.45
CA THR A 56 -1.95 -13.61 -27.51
C THR A 56 -2.44 -14.12 -26.15
N PRO A 57 -3.69 -13.81 -25.75
CA PRO A 57 -4.22 -14.14 -24.42
C PRO A 57 -4.22 -15.63 -24.07
N ALA A 58 -4.30 -16.49 -25.08
CA ALA A 58 -4.30 -17.94 -24.90
C ALA A 58 -2.95 -18.50 -24.43
N SER A 59 -1.84 -17.78 -24.66
CA SER A 59 -0.50 -18.22 -24.22
C SER A 59 -0.23 -17.98 -22.74
N ALA A 60 -1.12 -17.25 -22.04
CA ALA A 60 -0.94 -16.92 -20.63
C ALA A 60 -1.33 -18.10 -19.73
N VAL A 61 -0.33 -18.75 -19.14
CA VAL A 61 -0.54 -19.76 -18.11
C VAL A 61 -0.70 -19.06 -16.78
N MET A 62 -1.90 -19.10 -16.21
CA MET A 62 -2.27 -18.42 -14.98
C MET A 62 -2.86 -19.42 -13.98
N PRO A 63 -2.72 -19.16 -12.66
CA PRO A 63 -3.40 -19.95 -11.65
C PRO A 63 -4.93 -19.77 -11.75
N ALA A 64 -5.66 -20.58 -10.97
CA ALA A 64 -7.12 -20.51 -10.93
C ALA A 64 -7.61 -19.08 -10.60
N SER A 65 -8.63 -18.63 -11.32
CA SER A 65 -9.20 -17.29 -11.12
C SER A 65 -9.93 -17.19 -9.78
N LYS A 66 -9.81 -16.02 -9.15
CA LYS A 66 -10.51 -15.68 -7.90
C LYS A 66 -11.45 -14.51 -8.14
N VAL A 67 -12.59 -14.52 -7.47
CA VAL A 67 -13.47 -13.35 -7.43
C VAL A 67 -13.00 -12.46 -6.28
N VAL A 68 -12.66 -11.23 -6.59
CA VAL A 68 -12.17 -10.25 -5.62
C VAL A 68 -13.03 -8.99 -5.63
N SER A 69 -13.17 -8.37 -4.48
CA SER A 69 -13.81 -7.07 -4.32
C SER A 69 -13.07 -6.25 -3.26
N ARG A 70 -13.46 -4.99 -3.06
CA ARG A 70 -12.90 -4.17 -1.98
C ARG A 70 -13.19 -4.75 -0.60
N ASP A 71 -14.37 -5.34 -0.43
CA ASP A 71 -14.80 -5.94 0.83
C ASP A 71 -14.25 -7.36 1.03
N GLN A 72 -13.89 -8.04 -0.08
CA GLN A 72 -13.36 -9.41 -0.08
C GLN A 72 -12.08 -9.50 -0.94
N PRO A 73 -10.93 -9.07 -0.41
CA PRO A 73 -9.67 -9.03 -1.16
C PRO A 73 -9.03 -10.40 -1.41
N GLN A 74 -9.51 -11.48 -0.79
CA GLN A 74 -9.05 -12.87 -0.97
C GLN A 74 -7.53 -13.05 -0.81
N ASN A 75 -6.90 -12.33 0.14
CA ASN A 75 -5.46 -12.30 0.38
C ASN A 75 -4.63 -11.80 -0.84
N VAL A 76 -5.25 -11.02 -1.73
CA VAL A 76 -4.51 -10.35 -2.81
C VAL A 76 -3.85 -9.09 -2.25
N GLU A 77 -2.61 -8.85 -2.66
CA GLU A 77 -1.86 -7.64 -2.33
C GLU A 77 -2.69 -6.38 -2.64
N PRO A 78 -2.79 -5.39 -1.73
CA PRO A 78 -3.62 -4.20 -1.95
C PRO A 78 -3.33 -3.44 -3.23
N SER A 79 -2.06 -3.28 -3.61
CA SER A 79 -1.67 -2.62 -4.85
C SER A 79 -2.16 -3.37 -6.09
N VAL A 80 -2.10 -4.69 -6.06
CA VAL A 80 -2.58 -5.58 -7.14
C VAL A 80 -4.11 -5.53 -7.22
N LEU A 81 -4.79 -5.56 -6.08
CA LEU A 81 -6.24 -5.45 -6.02
C LEU A 81 -6.74 -4.11 -6.59
N ILE A 82 -6.12 -3.01 -6.18
CA ILE A 82 -6.48 -1.67 -6.68
C ILE A 82 -6.28 -1.59 -8.19
N ALA A 83 -5.16 -2.11 -8.71
CA ALA A 83 -4.89 -2.13 -10.14
C ALA A 83 -5.90 -2.98 -10.91
N ALA A 84 -6.28 -4.15 -10.37
CA ALA A 84 -7.30 -5.01 -10.96
C ALA A 84 -8.68 -4.32 -11.02
N LEU A 85 -9.08 -3.65 -9.94
CA LEU A 85 -10.39 -2.97 -9.85
C LEU A 85 -10.46 -1.66 -10.66
N ARG A 86 -9.31 -1.08 -11.04
CA ARG A 86 -9.22 0.12 -11.89
C ARG A 86 -8.98 -0.20 -13.36
N ALA A 87 -8.78 -1.46 -13.69
CA ALA A 87 -8.47 -1.87 -15.06
C ALA A 87 -9.63 -1.56 -16.00
N ASP A 88 -9.27 -1.26 -17.24
CA ASP A 88 -10.25 -1.13 -18.31
C ASP A 88 -10.90 -2.49 -18.59
N THR A 89 -12.21 -2.52 -18.60
CA THR A 89 -13.06 -3.71 -18.79
C THR A 89 -13.79 -3.69 -20.14
N SER A 90 -13.49 -2.73 -21.02
CA SER A 90 -14.10 -2.61 -22.35
C SER A 90 -13.74 -3.78 -23.26
N SER A 91 -12.55 -4.37 -23.07
CA SER A 91 -12.09 -5.55 -23.81
C SER A 91 -11.52 -6.59 -22.84
N LEU A 92 -12.21 -7.71 -22.69
CA LEU A 92 -11.79 -8.82 -21.84
C LEU A 92 -11.40 -10.05 -22.69
N PRO A 93 -10.40 -10.84 -22.28
CA PRO A 93 -9.59 -10.69 -21.08
C PRO A 93 -8.58 -9.54 -21.18
N ASN A 94 -8.42 -8.75 -20.11
CA ASN A 94 -7.40 -7.70 -20.05
C ASN A 94 -6.26 -8.09 -19.10
N PHE A 95 -5.05 -7.60 -19.40
CA PHE A 95 -3.85 -7.86 -18.59
C PHE A 95 -3.31 -6.55 -18.05
N VAL A 96 -3.09 -6.51 -16.74
CA VAL A 96 -2.54 -5.35 -16.04
C VAL A 96 -1.28 -5.78 -15.28
N GLY A 97 -0.22 -5.02 -15.43
CA GLY A 97 1.02 -5.22 -14.71
C GLY A 97 1.12 -4.28 -13.52
N VAL A 98 1.64 -4.75 -12.42
CA VAL A 98 1.82 -4.00 -11.17
C VAL A 98 3.24 -4.16 -10.68
N ASP A 99 3.93 -3.06 -10.53
CA ASP A 99 5.27 -3.02 -9.94
C ASP A 99 5.15 -3.11 -8.41
N LEU A 100 5.77 -4.12 -7.83
CA LEU A 100 5.82 -4.36 -6.39
C LEU A 100 7.17 -3.93 -5.77
N GLY A 101 7.97 -3.20 -6.53
CA GLY A 101 9.30 -2.76 -6.12
C GLY A 101 10.24 -3.93 -5.83
N PRO A 102 10.88 -3.97 -4.65
CA PRO A 102 11.81 -5.06 -4.30
C PRO A 102 11.20 -6.46 -4.29
N ARG A 103 9.87 -6.57 -4.23
CA ARG A 103 9.14 -7.85 -4.24
C ARG A 103 8.88 -8.39 -5.65
N GLY A 104 9.23 -7.62 -6.68
CA GLY A 104 9.12 -8.01 -8.06
C GLY A 104 7.95 -7.38 -8.81
N TYR A 105 7.33 -8.12 -9.73
CA TYR A 105 6.28 -7.64 -10.61
C TYR A 105 5.12 -8.62 -10.68
N ALA A 106 3.90 -8.14 -10.51
CA ALA A 106 2.70 -8.95 -10.63
C ALA A 106 1.98 -8.68 -11.96
N VAL A 107 1.50 -9.73 -12.61
CA VAL A 107 0.62 -9.61 -13.78
C VAL A 107 -0.74 -10.19 -13.42
N VAL A 108 -1.78 -9.40 -13.64
CA VAL A 108 -3.17 -9.76 -13.38
C VAL A 108 -3.92 -9.91 -14.69
N ARG A 109 -4.62 -11.01 -14.83
CA ARG A 109 -5.57 -11.23 -15.94
C ARG A 109 -6.99 -11.03 -15.41
N ILE A 110 -7.71 -10.10 -15.99
CA ILE A 110 -9.12 -9.84 -15.72
C ILE A 110 -9.94 -10.59 -16.73
N ASN A 111 -10.68 -11.60 -16.28
CA ASN A 111 -11.48 -12.45 -17.15
C ASN A 111 -12.89 -11.90 -17.35
N LYS A 112 -13.51 -11.38 -16.29
CA LYS A 112 -14.87 -10.85 -16.30
C LYS A 112 -15.12 -9.93 -15.13
N VAL A 113 -16.09 -9.07 -15.27
CA VAL A 113 -16.67 -8.29 -14.18
C VAL A 113 -17.90 -9.06 -13.66
N VAL A 114 -17.94 -9.25 -12.35
CA VAL A 114 -19.09 -9.85 -11.67
C VAL A 114 -19.87 -8.72 -11.02
N PRO A 115 -21.17 -8.56 -11.29
CA PRO A 115 -21.98 -7.59 -10.60
C PRO A 115 -21.95 -7.83 -9.09
N ASN A 116 -21.89 -6.76 -8.33
CA ASN A 116 -21.94 -6.87 -6.87
C ASN A 116 -23.39 -7.18 -6.46
N GLU A 117 -23.56 -8.09 -5.51
CA GLU A 117 -24.88 -8.31 -4.92
C GLU A 117 -25.33 -7.05 -4.18
N PRO A 118 -26.59 -6.65 -4.30
CA PRO A 118 -27.11 -5.49 -3.59
C PRO A 118 -26.96 -5.72 -2.08
N LYS A 119 -26.31 -4.76 -1.42
CA LYS A 119 -26.18 -4.80 0.04
C LYS A 119 -27.57 -4.66 0.69
N PRO A 120 -27.81 -5.32 1.84
CA PRO A 120 -29.02 -5.07 2.63
C PRO A 120 -29.16 -3.58 2.95
N GLU A 121 -30.40 -3.08 2.97
CA GLU A 121 -30.68 -1.66 3.19
C GLU A 121 -30.07 -1.11 4.49
N ALA A 122 -30.07 -1.92 5.55
CA ALA A 122 -29.43 -1.58 6.81
C ALA A 122 -27.90 -1.34 6.67
N ALA A 123 -27.23 -2.16 5.87
CA ALA A 123 -25.79 -1.98 5.61
C ALA A 123 -25.51 -0.73 4.76
N VAL A 124 -26.36 -0.43 3.78
CA VAL A 124 -26.28 0.80 2.98
C VAL A 124 -26.49 2.03 3.86
N ALA A 125 -27.44 1.99 4.79
CA ALA A 125 -27.66 3.07 5.73
C ALA A 125 -26.46 3.28 6.68
N GLN A 126 -25.85 2.21 7.14
CA GLN A 126 -24.63 2.28 7.96
C GLN A 126 -23.46 2.87 7.18
N ASP A 127 -23.20 2.41 5.96
CA ASP A 127 -22.16 2.94 5.08
C ASP A 127 -22.36 4.45 4.83
N ARG A 128 -23.61 4.87 4.58
CA ARG A 128 -23.97 6.29 4.40
C ARG A 128 -23.67 7.12 5.63
N ASN A 129 -24.06 6.64 6.82
CA ASN A 129 -23.78 7.33 8.08
C ASN A 129 -22.29 7.46 8.35
N GLN A 130 -21.52 6.39 8.13
CA GLN A 130 -20.07 6.41 8.29
C GLN A 130 -19.41 7.38 7.31
N TYR A 131 -19.83 7.38 6.06
CA TYR A 131 -19.34 8.33 5.05
C TYR A 131 -19.66 9.78 5.43
N SER A 132 -20.89 10.04 5.88
CA SER A 132 -21.33 11.37 6.33
C SER A 132 -20.47 11.88 7.51
N GLN A 133 -20.20 11.04 8.50
CA GLN A 133 -19.35 11.38 9.63
C GLN A 133 -17.91 11.69 9.19
N TRP A 134 -17.36 10.85 8.32
CA TRP A 134 -16.00 11.05 7.79
C TRP A 134 -15.92 12.36 6.98
N TRP A 135 -16.91 12.60 6.11
CA TRP A 135 -16.99 13.83 5.30
C TRP A 135 -17.09 15.08 6.18
N SER A 136 -18.00 15.06 7.15
CA SER A 136 -18.19 16.17 8.10
C SER A 136 -16.92 16.47 8.91
N GLY A 137 -16.20 15.43 9.31
CA GLY A 137 -14.89 15.59 9.97
C GLY A 137 -13.85 16.24 9.05
N ALA A 138 -13.75 15.79 7.81
CA ALA A 138 -12.81 16.33 6.82
C ALA A 138 -13.14 17.80 6.47
N GLU A 139 -14.44 18.12 6.31
CA GLU A 139 -14.91 19.48 6.05
C GLU A 139 -14.62 20.42 7.22
N SER A 140 -14.89 19.97 8.45
CA SER A 140 -14.58 20.74 9.66
C SER A 140 -13.07 21.00 9.79
N GLN A 141 -12.24 20.03 9.50
CA GLN A 141 -10.79 20.19 9.51
C GLN A 141 -10.32 21.18 8.43
N ALA A 142 -10.85 21.07 7.21
CA ALA A 142 -10.52 21.97 6.11
C ALA A 142 -10.94 23.41 6.43
N TYR A 143 -12.13 23.59 7.03
CA TYR A 143 -12.61 24.89 7.47
C TYR A 143 -11.75 25.50 8.58
N TYR A 144 -11.36 24.67 9.56
CA TYR A 144 -10.44 25.09 10.62
C TYR A 144 -9.10 25.58 10.05
N GLU A 145 -8.49 24.81 9.16
CA GLU A 145 -7.23 25.19 8.51
C GLU A 145 -7.38 26.45 7.64
N PHE A 146 -8.52 26.59 6.96
CA PHE A 146 -8.83 27.82 6.21
C PHE A 146 -8.89 29.04 7.13
N LEU A 147 -9.64 28.95 8.24
CA LEU A 147 -9.77 30.08 9.21
C LEU A 147 -8.42 30.43 9.84
N LYS A 148 -7.66 29.42 10.23
CA LYS A 148 -6.32 29.60 10.80
C LYS A 148 -5.41 30.36 9.82
N LYS A 149 -5.43 29.97 8.54
CA LYS A 149 -4.65 30.64 7.50
C LYS A 149 -5.17 32.04 7.20
N TYR A 150 -6.49 32.22 7.12
CA TYR A 150 -7.14 33.48 6.81
C TYR A 150 -6.87 34.53 7.89
N PHE A 151 -7.02 34.17 9.16
CA PHE A 151 -6.78 35.05 10.31
C PHE A 151 -5.31 35.07 10.77
N LYS A 152 -4.41 34.35 10.08
CA LYS A 152 -3.00 34.21 10.47
C LYS A 152 -2.83 33.78 11.94
N ALA A 153 -3.73 32.93 12.43
CA ALA A 153 -3.72 32.46 13.80
C ALA A 153 -2.57 31.48 14.03
N GLU A 154 -1.75 31.75 15.05
CA GLU A 154 -0.67 30.87 15.47
C GLU A 154 -0.97 30.30 16.85
N ILE A 155 -0.66 29.03 17.03
CA ILE A 155 -0.78 28.39 18.35
C ILE A 155 0.53 28.65 19.10
N LEU A 156 0.49 29.59 20.04
CA LEU A 156 1.65 30.00 20.84
C LEU A 156 1.95 29.06 22.02
N LEU A 157 1.28 27.92 22.12
CA LEU A 157 1.62 26.91 23.13
C LEU A 157 2.99 26.34 22.83
N PRO A 158 3.96 26.46 23.75
CA PRO A 158 5.24 25.79 23.59
C PRO A 158 4.99 24.29 23.43
N LYS A 159 5.64 23.66 22.45
CA LYS A 159 5.65 22.19 22.38
C LYS A 159 6.09 21.68 23.74
N PRO A 160 5.36 20.72 24.36
CA PRO A 160 5.79 20.18 25.63
C PRO A 160 7.24 19.71 25.47
N SER A 161 8.15 20.40 26.18
CA SER A 161 9.53 19.96 26.24
C SER A 161 9.48 18.58 26.90
N ARG A 162 9.99 17.57 26.21
CA ARG A 162 10.34 16.30 26.84
C ARG A 162 11.44 16.63 27.86
N THR A 163 11.05 17.04 29.05
CA THR A 163 11.96 17.03 30.18
C THR A 163 12.34 15.57 30.38
N ALA A 164 13.55 15.22 29.95
CA ALA A 164 14.23 14.06 30.48
C ALA A 164 14.30 14.32 32.01
N LYS A 165 13.48 13.65 32.79
CA LYS A 165 13.73 13.52 34.21
C LYS A 165 14.90 12.57 34.35
N GLU A 166 15.95 13.12 34.95
CA GLU A 166 17.10 12.41 35.50
C GLU A 166 16.71 11.17 36.30
#